data_8000d514416f17add14b41c8dd3cd2a7
#
_entry.id   8000d514416f17add14b41c8dd3cd2a7
#
_cell.length_a   1.000
_cell.length_b   1.000
_cell.length_c   1.000
_cell.angle_alpha   90.00
_cell.angle_beta   90.00
_cell.angle_gamma   90.00
#
_symmetry.space_group_name_H-M   'P 1'
#
loop_
_entity.id
_entity.type
_entity.pdbx_description
1 polymer ?
#
loop_
_entity_poly.entity_id
_entity_poly.type
_entity_poly.pdbx_seq_one_letter_code
_entity_poly.pdbx_strand_id
1 'polypeptide(L)'
;MAQIYHNITELIGNTPIVKLNKLVPEGAADVYVKLEAFNPGSSVKDRIALSMIETAEQEGLIQPGATIVEATRGNTGIGLSWVGAAKGYKVVIVMPETMSVERRKIIQAYGAELVLTPGSEGMKGAIAKAEEIAKERNGWLPLQFNNPANPEVHERTTGAEIIAAFGEKGLDAFVGGVGTGGTISGVSHALKKVNPNIQVYAVEADESAILSGENPGPHKIQGISAGFIPETLDTQAYDGIVRVTSDQALDLGRRVGGQEGFLVGISSAAAIYAALEVAKKLGTGKKILALAPDNGERYLSTDLYNFEI
;
A
#
# COMPACT_ATOMS: atom_id res chain seq x y z
N MET A 1 -19.40 20.71 -6.38
CA MET A 1 -20.74 20.09 -6.41
C MET A 1 -20.58 18.59 -6.20
N ALA A 2 -21.51 17.94 -5.49
CA ALA A 2 -21.48 16.49 -5.34
C ALA A 2 -21.69 15.82 -6.71
N GLN A 3 -20.91 14.79 -7.00
CA GLN A 3 -21.01 14.01 -8.23
C GLN A 3 -21.76 12.71 -7.92
N ILE A 4 -22.61 12.27 -8.86
CA ILE A 4 -23.31 10.99 -8.77
C ILE A 4 -22.48 9.95 -9.52
N TYR A 5 -22.18 8.84 -8.85
CA TYR A 5 -21.46 7.69 -9.41
C TYR A 5 -22.41 6.51 -9.61
N HIS A 6 -22.16 5.68 -10.62
CA HIS A 6 -22.99 4.53 -10.92
C HIS A 6 -22.72 3.31 -10.04
N ASN A 7 -21.46 3.18 -9.59
CA ASN A 7 -21.05 2.14 -8.66
C ASN A 7 -19.86 2.61 -7.82
N ILE A 8 -19.60 1.89 -6.76
CA ILE A 8 -18.58 2.25 -5.77
C ILE A 8 -17.14 2.18 -6.32
N THR A 9 -16.87 1.37 -7.35
CA THR A 9 -15.51 1.23 -7.91
C THR A 9 -15.04 2.49 -8.62
N GLU A 10 -15.96 3.34 -9.08
CA GLU A 10 -15.66 4.63 -9.73
C GLU A 10 -15.05 5.66 -8.76
N LEU A 11 -15.18 5.43 -7.47
CA LEU A 11 -14.61 6.30 -6.43
C LEU A 11 -13.13 6.02 -6.13
N ILE A 12 -12.53 5.00 -6.73
CA ILE A 12 -11.11 4.70 -6.54
C ILE A 12 -10.25 5.79 -7.16
N GLY A 13 -9.25 6.24 -6.43
CA GLY A 13 -8.31 7.24 -6.89
C GLY A 13 -8.71 8.66 -6.53
N ASN A 14 -8.08 9.64 -7.15
CA ASN A 14 -8.21 11.06 -6.86
C ASN A 14 -8.09 11.37 -5.35
N THR A 15 -7.20 10.65 -4.69
CA THR A 15 -7.01 10.79 -3.25
C THR A 15 -6.34 12.12 -2.92
N PRO A 16 -6.72 12.77 -1.79
CA PRO A 16 -6.22 14.07 -1.43
C PRO A 16 -4.75 14.03 -1.01
N ILE A 17 -4.11 15.19 -1.15
CA ILE A 17 -2.75 15.43 -0.69
C ILE A 17 -2.81 16.55 0.36
N VAL A 18 -2.19 16.33 1.52
CA VAL A 18 -2.13 17.27 2.62
C VAL A 18 -0.68 17.66 2.93
N LYS A 19 -0.44 18.94 3.22
CA LYS A 19 0.85 19.42 3.71
C LYS A 19 0.96 19.19 5.22
N LEU A 20 2.10 18.65 5.69
CA LEU A 20 2.40 18.61 7.12
C LEU A 20 2.81 19.99 7.62
N ASN A 21 2.34 20.38 8.81
CA ASN A 21 2.55 21.71 9.34
C ASN A 21 3.32 21.74 10.66
N LYS A 22 3.28 20.69 11.47
CA LYS A 22 3.84 20.69 12.81
C LYS A 22 4.99 19.70 12.98
N LEU A 23 5.03 18.65 12.18
CA LEU A 23 6.09 17.62 12.25
C LEU A 23 7.34 17.97 11.47
N VAL A 24 7.26 18.92 10.52
CA VAL A 24 8.39 19.31 9.67
C VAL A 24 9.32 20.24 10.43
N PRO A 25 10.62 19.88 10.59
CA PRO A 25 11.59 20.73 11.26
C PRO A 25 11.82 22.04 10.51
N GLU A 26 12.17 23.09 11.25
CA GLU A 26 12.60 24.36 10.65
C GLU A 26 13.82 24.15 9.73
N GLY A 27 13.82 24.80 8.59
CA GLY A 27 14.89 24.67 7.58
C GLY A 27 14.82 23.43 6.70
N ALA A 28 13.86 22.50 6.95
CA ALA A 28 13.65 21.34 6.09
C ALA A 28 12.79 21.68 4.87
N ALA A 29 12.69 20.75 3.93
CA ALA A 29 11.79 20.82 2.80
C ALA A 29 10.32 20.70 3.23
N ASP A 30 9.39 21.21 2.42
CA ASP A 30 7.96 21.00 2.61
C ASP A 30 7.60 19.52 2.39
N VAL A 31 6.92 18.92 3.35
CA VAL A 31 6.47 17.52 3.27
C VAL A 31 4.96 17.45 3.05
N TYR A 32 4.57 16.73 2.03
CA TYR A 32 3.19 16.45 1.67
C TYR A 32 2.91 14.94 1.81
N VAL A 33 1.67 14.59 2.09
CA VAL A 33 1.22 13.20 2.26
C VAL A 33 0.01 12.94 1.38
N LYS A 34 0.10 11.93 0.50
CA LYS A 34 -1.02 11.46 -0.30
C LYS A 34 -1.80 10.40 0.48
N LEU A 35 -3.06 10.71 0.80
CA LEU A 35 -3.88 9.94 1.72
C LEU A 35 -4.69 8.86 0.99
N GLU A 36 -4.13 7.68 0.81
CA GLU A 36 -4.77 6.57 0.12
C GLU A 36 -5.92 5.92 0.91
N ALA A 37 -6.06 6.26 2.19
CA ALA A 37 -7.22 5.89 2.99
C ALA A 37 -8.54 6.48 2.48
N PHE A 38 -8.51 7.47 1.61
CA PHE A 38 -9.71 8.05 0.97
C PHE A 38 -10.25 7.21 -0.19
N ASN A 39 -9.59 6.13 -0.59
CA ASN A 39 -10.20 5.13 -1.44
C ASN A 39 -11.37 4.43 -0.73
N PRO A 40 -12.37 3.89 -1.46
CA PRO A 40 -13.58 3.28 -0.86
C PRO A 40 -13.30 2.17 0.16
N GLY A 41 -12.31 1.33 -0.09
CA GLY A 41 -11.85 0.29 0.83
C GLY A 41 -10.78 0.76 1.81
N SER A 42 -10.54 2.06 1.88
CA SER A 42 -9.62 2.74 2.80
C SER A 42 -8.15 2.37 2.68
N SER A 43 -7.70 1.97 1.48
CA SER A 43 -6.27 1.75 1.23
C SER A 43 -5.86 1.92 -0.23
N VAL A 44 -4.55 2.06 -0.44
CA VAL A 44 -3.90 2.08 -1.76
C VAL A 44 -4.19 0.80 -2.57
N LYS A 45 -4.45 -0.31 -1.92
CA LYS A 45 -4.68 -1.62 -2.55
C LYS A 45 -6.00 -1.72 -3.31
N ASP A 46 -6.91 -0.80 -3.09
CA ASP A 46 -8.14 -0.70 -3.89
C ASP A 46 -7.82 -0.54 -5.36
N ARG A 47 -6.77 0.24 -5.68
CA ARG A 47 -6.31 0.48 -7.05
C ARG A 47 -5.89 -0.82 -7.75
N ILE A 48 -5.04 -1.60 -7.11
CA ILE A 48 -4.56 -2.85 -7.71
C ILE A 48 -5.63 -3.94 -7.74
N ALA A 49 -6.51 -3.97 -6.74
CA ALA A 49 -7.61 -4.93 -6.71
C ALA A 49 -8.52 -4.78 -7.94
N LEU A 50 -8.94 -3.54 -8.23
CA LEU A 50 -9.74 -3.27 -9.43
C LEU A 50 -8.94 -3.54 -10.71
N SER A 51 -7.71 -3.04 -10.80
CA SER A 51 -6.87 -3.18 -12.00
C SER A 51 -6.59 -4.63 -12.36
N MET A 52 -6.22 -5.46 -11.38
CA MET A 52 -5.95 -6.89 -11.62
C MET A 52 -7.21 -7.62 -12.09
N ILE A 53 -8.38 -7.35 -11.48
CA ILE A 53 -9.65 -7.95 -11.87
C ILE A 53 -10.03 -7.52 -13.29
N GLU A 54 -10.00 -6.23 -13.60
CA GLU A 54 -10.38 -5.72 -14.93
C GLU A 54 -9.43 -6.21 -16.03
N THR A 55 -8.13 -6.30 -15.75
CA THR A 55 -7.16 -6.89 -16.69
C THR A 55 -7.51 -8.36 -16.95
N ALA A 56 -7.80 -9.13 -15.91
CA ALA A 56 -8.19 -10.53 -16.05
C ALA A 56 -9.51 -10.71 -16.83
N GLU A 57 -10.47 -9.80 -16.68
CA GLU A 57 -11.69 -9.75 -17.48
C GLU A 57 -11.38 -9.52 -18.97
N GLN A 58 -10.54 -8.52 -19.25
CA GLN A 58 -10.14 -8.16 -20.63
C GLN A 58 -9.37 -9.28 -21.33
N GLU A 59 -8.52 -9.97 -20.58
CA GLU A 59 -7.73 -11.11 -21.09
C GLU A 59 -8.54 -12.42 -21.15
N GLY A 60 -9.78 -12.43 -20.67
CA GLY A 60 -10.64 -13.61 -20.65
C GLY A 60 -10.23 -14.68 -19.62
N LEU A 61 -9.41 -14.31 -18.63
CA LEU A 61 -8.96 -15.22 -17.57
C LEU A 61 -10.06 -15.53 -16.55
N ILE A 62 -11.03 -14.63 -16.40
CA ILE A 62 -12.18 -14.80 -15.51
C ILE A 62 -13.47 -14.46 -16.24
N GLN A 63 -14.54 -15.17 -15.86
CA GLN A 63 -15.90 -14.93 -16.35
C GLN A 63 -16.77 -14.40 -15.21
N PRO A 64 -17.91 -13.74 -15.50
CA PRO A 64 -18.84 -13.30 -14.47
C PRO A 64 -19.18 -14.42 -13.46
N GLY A 65 -19.08 -14.12 -12.16
CA GLY A 65 -19.29 -15.09 -11.09
C GLY A 65 -18.14 -16.04 -10.79
N ALA A 66 -16.97 -15.87 -11.43
CA ALA A 66 -15.78 -16.66 -11.15
C ALA A 66 -15.33 -16.54 -9.69
N THR A 67 -14.53 -17.49 -9.25
CA THR A 67 -13.91 -17.49 -7.92
C THR A 67 -12.52 -16.86 -8.01
N ILE A 68 -12.28 -15.85 -7.19
CA ILE A 68 -10.99 -15.19 -7.01
C ILE A 68 -10.39 -15.67 -5.70
N VAL A 69 -9.15 -16.15 -5.72
CA VAL A 69 -8.45 -16.66 -4.53
C VAL A 69 -7.13 -15.91 -4.37
N GLU A 70 -6.85 -15.36 -3.20
CA GLU A 70 -5.58 -14.68 -2.94
C GLU A 70 -5.07 -14.95 -1.54
N ALA A 71 -3.75 -15.17 -1.43
CA ALA A 71 -3.05 -15.19 -0.16
C ALA A 71 -2.52 -13.79 0.16
N THR A 72 -2.92 -13.23 1.31
CA THR A 72 -2.53 -11.88 1.67
C THR A 72 -2.51 -11.63 3.17
N ARG A 73 -1.72 -10.66 3.60
CA ARG A 73 -1.68 -10.21 5.00
C ARG A 73 -2.67 -9.08 5.32
N GLY A 74 -3.43 -8.56 4.35
CA GLY A 74 -4.33 -7.48 4.71
C GLY A 74 -5.00 -6.70 3.59
N ASN A 75 -4.49 -5.54 3.25
CA ASN A 75 -5.20 -4.55 2.44
C ASN A 75 -5.57 -5.04 1.03
N THR A 76 -4.76 -5.87 0.40
CA THR A 76 -5.11 -6.48 -0.89
C THR A 76 -6.32 -7.41 -0.76
N GLY A 77 -6.38 -8.20 0.32
CA GLY A 77 -7.53 -9.06 0.61
C GLY A 77 -8.81 -8.25 0.81
N ILE A 78 -8.74 -7.13 1.52
CA ILE A 78 -9.87 -6.22 1.69
C ILE A 78 -10.28 -5.63 0.34
N GLY A 79 -9.32 -5.14 -0.45
CA GLY A 79 -9.57 -4.58 -1.78
C GLY A 79 -10.25 -5.58 -2.72
N LEU A 80 -9.72 -6.79 -2.82
CA LEU A 80 -10.33 -7.86 -3.63
C LEU A 80 -11.72 -8.25 -3.13
N SER A 81 -11.93 -8.26 -1.81
CA SER A 81 -13.22 -8.62 -1.23
C SER A 81 -14.32 -7.64 -1.63
N TRP A 82 -14.10 -6.33 -1.46
CA TRP A 82 -15.13 -5.35 -1.76
C TRP A 82 -15.31 -5.11 -3.26
N VAL A 83 -14.22 -5.10 -4.05
CA VAL A 83 -14.31 -5.00 -5.52
C VAL A 83 -15.00 -6.25 -6.09
N GLY A 84 -14.65 -7.44 -5.57
CA GLY A 84 -15.30 -8.67 -5.95
C GLY A 84 -16.80 -8.65 -5.65
N ALA A 85 -17.19 -8.19 -4.46
CA ALA A 85 -18.61 -8.02 -4.10
C ALA A 85 -19.33 -7.05 -5.06
N ALA A 86 -18.71 -5.89 -5.37
CA ALA A 86 -19.28 -4.90 -6.28
C ALA A 86 -19.44 -5.42 -7.71
N LYS A 87 -18.56 -6.31 -8.16
CA LYS A 87 -18.54 -6.89 -9.52
C LYS A 87 -19.20 -8.27 -9.63
N GLY A 88 -19.68 -8.85 -8.51
CA GLY A 88 -20.38 -10.12 -8.49
C GLY A 88 -19.49 -11.37 -8.54
N TYR A 89 -18.25 -11.26 -8.10
CA TYR A 89 -17.30 -12.38 -7.97
C TYR A 89 -17.40 -13.06 -6.60
N LYS A 90 -17.07 -14.33 -6.55
CA LYS A 90 -16.81 -15.05 -5.31
C LYS A 90 -15.37 -14.84 -4.90
N VAL A 91 -15.13 -14.42 -3.68
CA VAL A 91 -13.75 -14.12 -3.20
C VAL A 91 -13.41 -15.02 -2.03
N VAL A 92 -12.25 -15.65 -2.09
CA VAL A 92 -11.66 -16.45 -1.02
C VAL A 92 -10.32 -15.82 -0.66
N ILE A 93 -10.19 -15.36 0.57
CA ILE A 93 -8.94 -14.79 1.09
C ILE A 93 -8.31 -15.79 2.07
N VAL A 94 -7.05 -16.09 1.83
CA VAL A 94 -6.25 -16.97 2.68
C VAL A 94 -5.22 -16.12 3.42
N MET A 95 -5.15 -16.26 4.74
CA MET A 95 -4.17 -15.54 5.55
C MET A 95 -3.75 -16.31 6.80
N PRO A 96 -2.54 -16.04 7.32
CA PRO A 96 -2.14 -16.58 8.61
C PRO A 96 -3.06 -16.11 9.73
N GLU A 97 -3.33 -16.97 10.69
CA GLU A 97 -4.18 -16.67 11.87
C GLU A 97 -3.61 -15.55 12.78
N THR A 98 -2.36 -15.16 12.57
CA THR A 98 -1.72 -14.06 13.30
C THR A 98 -2.13 -12.66 12.81
N MET A 99 -2.90 -12.57 11.72
CA MET A 99 -3.36 -11.28 11.22
C MET A 99 -4.45 -10.66 12.10
N SER A 100 -4.53 -9.32 12.11
CA SER A 100 -5.43 -8.57 12.99
C SER A 100 -6.90 -8.95 12.81
N VAL A 101 -7.65 -8.91 13.91
CA VAL A 101 -9.08 -9.24 13.93
C VAL A 101 -9.89 -8.28 13.07
N GLU A 102 -9.50 -7.01 13.01
CA GLU A 102 -10.16 -5.99 12.18
C GLU A 102 -10.17 -6.40 10.70
N ARG A 103 -9.01 -6.81 10.17
CA ARG A 103 -8.91 -7.26 8.77
C ARG A 103 -9.78 -8.45 8.46
N ARG A 104 -9.81 -9.43 9.36
CA ARG A 104 -10.65 -10.63 9.22
C ARG A 104 -12.13 -10.27 9.15
N LYS A 105 -12.59 -9.41 10.08
CA LYS A 105 -13.98 -8.94 10.12
C LYS A 105 -14.36 -8.13 8.90
N ILE A 106 -13.49 -7.25 8.42
CA ILE A 106 -13.75 -6.44 7.22
C ILE A 106 -13.91 -7.34 5.98
N ILE A 107 -13.01 -8.30 5.78
CA ILE A 107 -13.09 -9.26 4.67
C ILE A 107 -14.42 -10.02 4.69
N GLN A 108 -14.80 -10.55 5.85
CA GLN A 108 -16.07 -11.27 6.02
C GLN A 108 -17.29 -10.35 5.85
N ALA A 109 -17.21 -9.09 6.27
CA ALA A 109 -18.29 -8.11 6.10
C ALA A 109 -18.59 -7.81 4.63
N TYR A 110 -17.60 -7.92 3.75
CA TYR A 110 -17.79 -7.85 2.30
C TYR A 110 -18.30 -9.16 1.66
N GLY A 111 -18.57 -10.20 2.48
CA GLY A 111 -19.08 -11.48 2.01
C GLY A 111 -18.01 -12.43 1.44
N ALA A 112 -16.75 -12.11 1.55
CA ALA A 112 -15.66 -12.99 1.15
C ALA A 112 -15.49 -14.15 2.15
N GLU A 113 -15.15 -15.33 1.63
CA GLU A 113 -14.74 -16.47 2.43
C GLU A 113 -13.33 -16.22 2.98
N LEU A 114 -13.16 -16.42 4.27
CA LEU A 114 -11.87 -16.30 4.94
C LEU A 114 -11.37 -17.67 5.36
N VAL A 115 -10.18 -18.04 4.88
CA VAL A 115 -9.46 -19.26 5.26
C VAL A 115 -8.22 -18.88 6.05
N LEU A 116 -8.13 -19.35 7.29
CA LEU A 116 -6.97 -19.12 8.15
C LEU A 116 -6.01 -20.31 8.07
N THR A 117 -4.72 -20.02 7.99
CA THR A 117 -3.64 -21.01 8.06
C THR A 117 -2.85 -20.87 9.36
N PRO A 118 -2.16 -21.93 9.83
CA PRO A 118 -1.34 -21.87 11.04
C PRO A 118 -0.32 -20.73 10.97
N GLY A 119 -0.23 -19.95 12.05
CA GLY A 119 0.71 -18.84 12.14
C GLY A 119 2.18 -19.25 11.97
N SER A 120 2.52 -20.48 12.39
CA SER A 120 3.85 -21.07 12.24
C SER A 120 4.29 -21.27 10.78
N GLU A 121 3.34 -21.39 9.86
CA GLU A 121 3.62 -21.55 8.42
C GLU A 121 3.76 -20.20 7.70
N GLY A 122 3.35 -19.10 8.34
CA GLY A 122 3.44 -17.74 7.79
C GLY A 122 2.78 -17.58 6.43
N MET A 123 3.30 -16.68 5.59
CA MET A 123 2.77 -16.46 4.24
C MET A 123 2.99 -17.65 3.30
N LYS A 124 4.03 -18.44 3.51
CA LYS A 124 4.31 -19.62 2.68
C LYS A 124 3.17 -20.64 2.77
N GLY A 125 2.67 -20.89 3.98
CA GLY A 125 1.51 -21.77 4.19
C GLY A 125 0.22 -21.18 3.59
N ALA A 126 0.01 -19.87 3.73
CA ALA A 126 -1.15 -19.21 3.12
C ALA A 126 -1.14 -19.28 1.58
N ILE A 127 0.02 -19.09 0.94
CA ILE A 127 0.17 -19.20 -0.51
C ILE A 127 -0.12 -20.61 -0.98
N ALA A 128 0.48 -21.64 -0.36
CA ALA A 128 0.24 -23.04 -0.71
C ALA A 128 -1.24 -23.41 -0.58
N LYS A 129 -1.92 -22.93 0.47
CA LYS A 129 -3.36 -23.16 0.66
C LYS A 129 -4.22 -22.43 -0.35
N ALA A 130 -3.84 -21.22 -0.75
CA ALA A 130 -4.55 -20.48 -1.80
C ALA A 130 -4.43 -21.19 -3.16
N GLU A 131 -3.26 -21.71 -3.51
CA GLU A 131 -3.04 -22.50 -4.73
C GLU A 131 -3.87 -23.78 -4.75
N GLU A 132 -3.94 -24.49 -3.61
CA GLU A 132 -4.79 -25.69 -3.44
C GLU A 132 -6.27 -25.34 -3.70
N ILE A 133 -6.80 -24.31 -3.04
CA ILE A 133 -8.19 -23.88 -3.19
C ILE A 133 -8.47 -23.42 -4.63
N ALA A 134 -7.57 -22.66 -5.23
CA ALA A 134 -7.72 -22.21 -6.60
C ALA A 134 -7.80 -23.40 -7.57
N LYS A 135 -6.99 -24.42 -7.39
CA LYS A 135 -7.04 -25.65 -8.18
C LYS A 135 -8.34 -26.43 -7.98
N GLU A 136 -8.78 -26.59 -6.74
CA GLU A 136 -10.01 -27.33 -6.41
C GLU A 136 -11.27 -26.65 -6.97
N ARG A 137 -11.30 -25.31 -6.95
CA ARG A 137 -12.49 -24.51 -7.32
C ARG A 137 -12.42 -23.91 -8.71
N ASN A 138 -11.41 -24.24 -9.50
CA ASN A 138 -11.11 -23.56 -10.76
C ASN A 138 -11.09 -22.04 -10.60
N GLY A 139 -10.46 -21.58 -9.53
CA GLY A 139 -10.35 -20.18 -9.15
C GLY A 139 -9.14 -19.49 -9.79
N TRP A 140 -9.25 -18.18 -9.96
CA TRP A 140 -8.17 -17.34 -10.45
C TRP A 140 -7.37 -16.75 -9.29
N LEU A 141 -6.04 -16.72 -9.44
CA LEU A 141 -5.08 -16.13 -8.50
C LEU A 141 -4.56 -14.80 -9.06
N PRO A 142 -4.89 -13.66 -8.45
CA PRO A 142 -4.37 -12.34 -8.87
C PRO A 142 -2.85 -12.21 -8.82
N LEU A 143 -2.19 -12.83 -7.83
CA LEU A 143 -0.74 -12.85 -7.67
C LEU A 143 -0.13 -11.44 -7.60
N GLN A 144 -0.48 -10.67 -6.57
CA GLN A 144 -0.11 -9.26 -6.43
C GLN A 144 1.39 -8.96 -6.54
N PHE A 145 2.27 -9.92 -6.22
CA PHE A 145 3.73 -9.77 -6.28
C PHE A 145 4.33 -10.00 -7.67
N ASN A 146 3.55 -10.51 -8.62
CA ASN A 146 3.99 -10.90 -9.95
C ASN A 146 3.14 -10.26 -11.07
N ASN A 147 1.96 -9.75 -10.76
CA ASN A 147 1.00 -9.24 -11.73
C ASN A 147 1.37 -7.84 -12.22
N PRO A 148 1.65 -7.64 -13.52
CA PRO A 148 2.04 -6.35 -14.06
C PRO A 148 0.94 -5.29 -13.98
N ALA A 149 -0.34 -5.67 -13.87
CA ALA A 149 -1.45 -4.74 -13.66
C ALA A 149 -1.31 -3.94 -12.35
N ASN A 150 -0.50 -4.43 -11.40
CA ASN A 150 -0.19 -3.73 -10.16
C ASN A 150 0.67 -2.47 -10.42
N PRO A 151 1.92 -2.51 -10.88
CA PRO A 151 2.67 -1.28 -11.15
C PRO A 151 2.03 -0.41 -12.23
N GLU A 152 1.40 -0.99 -13.25
CA GLU A 152 0.77 -0.26 -14.34
C GLU A 152 -0.35 0.68 -13.87
N VAL A 153 -1.20 0.25 -12.95
CA VAL A 153 -2.25 1.13 -12.43
C VAL A 153 -1.69 2.31 -11.65
N HIS A 154 -0.58 2.13 -10.95
CA HIS A 154 0.09 3.21 -10.24
C HIS A 154 0.75 4.22 -11.19
N GLU A 155 1.33 3.75 -12.29
CA GLU A 155 1.84 4.63 -13.32
C GLU A 155 0.71 5.45 -13.96
N ARG A 156 -0.37 4.80 -14.35
CA ARG A 156 -1.51 5.39 -15.06
C ARG A 156 -2.38 6.29 -14.17
N THR A 157 -2.51 6.00 -12.87
CA THR A 157 -3.43 6.73 -11.98
C THR A 157 -2.70 7.47 -10.86
N THR A 158 -2.07 6.80 -9.94
CA THR A 158 -1.39 7.42 -8.78
C THR A 158 -0.35 8.45 -9.23
N GLY A 159 0.51 8.08 -10.18
CA GLY A 159 1.54 8.96 -10.75
C GLY A 159 0.93 10.15 -11.49
N ALA A 160 -0.11 9.92 -12.29
CA ALA A 160 -0.83 11.00 -13.00
C ALA A 160 -1.49 11.99 -12.03
N GLU A 161 -2.07 11.52 -10.94
CA GLU A 161 -2.67 12.38 -9.89
C GLU A 161 -1.60 13.25 -9.22
N ILE A 162 -0.41 12.70 -8.96
CA ILE A 162 0.70 13.46 -8.38
C ILE A 162 1.19 14.54 -9.36
N ILE A 163 1.35 14.21 -10.64
CA ILE A 163 1.74 15.17 -11.68
C ILE A 163 0.69 16.28 -11.79
N ALA A 164 -0.60 15.92 -11.76
CA ALA A 164 -1.67 16.91 -11.82
C ALA A 164 -1.66 17.88 -10.62
N ALA A 165 -1.30 17.40 -9.42
CA ALA A 165 -1.27 18.20 -8.20
C ALA A 165 -0.06 19.13 -8.13
N PHE A 166 1.13 18.69 -8.52
CA PHE A 166 2.38 19.44 -8.37
C PHE A 166 2.86 20.09 -9.68
N GLY A 167 2.32 19.68 -10.82
CA GLY A 167 2.90 19.98 -12.13
C GLY A 167 4.11 19.09 -12.44
N GLU A 168 4.55 19.10 -13.68
CA GLU A 168 5.61 18.19 -14.17
C GLU A 168 6.93 18.28 -13.38
N LYS A 169 7.31 19.46 -12.92
CA LYS A 169 8.58 19.72 -12.22
C LYS A 169 8.41 20.32 -10.82
N GLY A 170 7.21 20.29 -10.29
CA GLY A 170 6.88 20.92 -9.01
C GLY A 170 7.17 20.06 -7.78
N LEU A 171 7.62 18.82 -7.95
CA LEU A 171 7.99 17.90 -6.88
C LEU A 171 9.46 17.51 -7.00
N ASP A 172 10.20 17.61 -5.90
CA ASP A 172 11.64 17.30 -5.84
C ASP A 172 11.93 15.85 -5.45
N ALA A 173 11.07 15.26 -4.59
CA ALA A 173 11.22 13.87 -4.19
C ALA A 173 9.89 13.17 -3.91
N PHE A 174 9.85 11.86 -4.17
CA PHE A 174 8.77 10.94 -3.80
C PHE A 174 9.30 9.86 -2.86
N VAL A 175 8.52 9.52 -1.85
CA VAL A 175 8.87 8.52 -0.83
C VAL A 175 7.74 7.49 -0.71
N GLY A 176 8.04 6.22 -0.87
CA GLY A 176 7.07 5.16 -0.79
C GLY A 176 7.60 3.89 -0.13
N GLY A 177 6.79 3.27 0.72
CA GLY A 177 7.09 1.96 1.30
C GLY A 177 7.02 0.84 0.27
N VAL A 178 7.91 -0.13 0.38
CA VAL A 178 7.97 -1.27 -0.54
C VAL A 178 7.36 -2.52 0.07
N GLY A 179 6.12 -2.82 -0.31
CA GLY A 179 5.46 -4.10 -0.07
C GLY A 179 5.60 -4.99 -1.30
N THR A 180 4.70 -4.82 -2.28
CA THR A 180 4.81 -5.46 -3.61
C THR A 180 5.77 -4.72 -4.54
N GLY A 181 6.10 -3.47 -4.23
CA GLY A 181 6.89 -2.60 -5.10
C GLY A 181 6.10 -1.93 -6.24
N GLY A 182 4.83 -2.30 -6.42
CA GLY A 182 4.02 -1.75 -7.50
C GLY A 182 3.81 -0.24 -7.43
N THR A 183 3.55 0.29 -6.23
CA THR A 183 3.37 1.73 -6.02
C THR A 183 4.62 2.51 -6.41
N ILE A 184 5.77 2.15 -5.84
CA ILE A 184 7.01 2.90 -6.08
C ILE A 184 7.47 2.77 -7.53
N SER A 185 7.35 1.59 -8.13
CA SER A 185 7.72 1.36 -9.53
C SER A 185 6.83 2.18 -10.47
N GLY A 186 5.52 2.04 -10.37
CA GLY A 186 4.58 2.74 -11.25
C GLY A 186 4.64 4.26 -11.08
N VAL A 187 4.65 4.77 -9.85
CA VAL A 187 4.76 6.21 -9.58
C VAL A 187 6.09 6.75 -10.09
N SER A 188 7.20 6.06 -9.84
CA SER A 188 8.51 6.48 -10.34
C SER A 188 8.55 6.57 -11.85
N HIS A 189 8.01 5.56 -12.55
CA HIS A 189 7.95 5.57 -14.02
C HIS A 189 7.18 6.80 -14.52
N ALA A 190 6.02 7.09 -13.95
CA ALA A 190 5.24 8.28 -14.33
C ALA A 190 5.99 9.59 -14.07
N LEU A 191 6.55 9.75 -12.87
CA LEU A 191 7.22 10.97 -12.46
C LEU A 191 8.52 11.22 -13.24
N LYS A 192 9.35 10.19 -13.44
CA LYS A 192 10.63 10.31 -14.17
C LYS A 192 10.47 10.57 -15.66
N LYS A 193 9.32 10.20 -16.27
CA LYS A 193 8.99 10.57 -17.64
C LYS A 193 8.89 12.08 -17.84
N VAL A 194 8.34 12.80 -16.89
CA VAL A 194 8.13 14.26 -16.97
C VAL A 194 9.23 15.05 -16.24
N ASN A 195 9.85 14.45 -15.23
CA ASN A 195 10.95 15.03 -14.46
C ASN A 195 12.06 13.99 -14.21
N PRO A 196 13.01 13.81 -15.11
CA PRO A 196 14.09 12.83 -14.96
C PRO A 196 14.98 13.06 -13.71
N ASN A 197 14.95 14.27 -13.13
CA ASN A 197 15.77 14.64 -11.97
C ASN A 197 15.06 14.44 -10.64
N ILE A 198 13.80 14.01 -10.62
CA ILE A 198 13.09 13.72 -9.37
C ILE A 198 13.79 12.58 -8.63
N GLN A 199 13.95 12.75 -7.31
CA GLN A 199 14.51 11.71 -6.48
C GLN A 199 13.38 10.81 -5.93
N VAL A 200 13.56 9.50 -6.00
CA VAL A 200 12.62 8.51 -5.50
C VAL A 200 13.28 7.68 -4.41
N TYR A 201 12.66 7.61 -3.26
CA TYR A 201 13.16 6.86 -2.11
C TYR A 201 12.24 5.71 -1.75
N ALA A 202 12.82 4.51 -1.75
CA ALA A 202 12.18 3.30 -1.24
C ALA A 202 12.30 3.25 0.29
N VAL A 203 11.23 2.83 0.96
CA VAL A 203 11.24 2.64 2.41
C VAL A 203 11.11 1.15 2.71
N GLU A 204 12.01 0.65 3.54
CA GLU A 204 11.97 -0.71 4.07
C GLU A 204 12.13 -0.73 5.59
N ALA A 205 11.65 -1.81 6.23
CA ALA A 205 11.87 -2.03 7.65
C ALA A 205 13.36 -2.33 7.91
N ASP A 206 13.96 -1.63 8.87
CA ASP A 206 15.36 -1.82 9.25
C ASP A 206 15.66 -3.26 9.69
N GLU A 207 14.69 -3.88 10.36
CA GLU A 207 14.77 -5.27 10.85
C GLU A 207 14.67 -6.31 9.70
N SER A 208 14.32 -5.90 8.49
CA SER A 208 14.17 -6.76 7.31
C SER A 208 14.60 -6.04 6.03
N ALA A 209 15.84 -5.56 6.01
CA ALA A 209 16.37 -4.65 5.01
C ALA A 209 16.91 -5.38 3.76
N ILE A 210 16.05 -6.11 3.07
CA ILE A 210 16.42 -6.93 1.90
C ILE A 210 16.88 -6.09 0.72
N LEU A 211 16.25 -4.93 0.48
CA LEU A 211 16.66 -4.03 -0.60
C LEU A 211 18.06 -3.46 -0.36
N SER A 212 18.46 -3.37 0.90
CA SER A 212 19.82 -2.98 1.32
C SER A 212 20.82 -4.15 1.37
N GLY A 213 20.40 -5.37 0.96
CA GLY A 213 21.27 -6.56 0.88
C GLY A 213 21.36 -7.37 2.17
N GLU A 214 20.50 -7.11 3.16
CA GLU A 214 20.46 -7.85 4.42
C GLU A 214 19.45 -9.02 4.39
N ASN A 215 19.50 -9.86 5.41
CA ASN A 215 18.57 -10.98 5.55
C ASN A 215 17.17 -10.51 5.98
N PRO A 216 16.10 -11.26 5.63
CA PRO A 216 14.77 -11.01 6.15
C PRO A 216 14.71 -11.22 7.67
N GLY A 217 13.96 -10.40 8.35
CA GLY A 217 13.73 -10.48 9.78
C GLY A 217 12.31 -10.08 10.17
N PRO A 218 11.87 -10.42 11.40
CA PRO A 218 10.57 -10.02 11.91
C PRO A 218 10.54 -8.52 12.20
N HIS A 219 9.43 -7.86 11.80
CA HIS A 219 9.19 -6.45 12.05
C HIS A 219 7.71 -6.17 12.26
N LYS A 220 7.38 -4.98 12.79
CA LYS A 220 6.00 -4.57 13.10
C LYS A 220 5.37 -3.66 12.02
N ILE A 221 6.10 -3.29 10.97
CA ILE A 221 5.61 -2.39 9.93
C ILE A 221 4.80 -3.18 8.90
N GLN A 222 3.55 -3.45 9.22
CA GLN A 222 2.65 -4.24 8.35
C GLN A 222 2.48 -3.54 6.99
N GLY A 223 2.57 -4.33 5.91
CA GLY A 223 2.34 -3.87 4.53
C GLY A 223 3.59 -3.57 3.71
N ILE A 224 4.77 -3.54 4.33
CA ILE A 224 6.05 -3.43 3.63
C ILE A 224 7.00 -4.57 4.01
N SER A 225 8.15 -4.65 3.36
CA SER A 225 9.24 -5.60 3.63
C SER A 225 8.74 -7.04 3.69
N ALA A 226 8.30 -7.56 2.55
CA ALA A 226 7.67 -8.87 2.44
C ALA A 226 8.62 -10.06 2.72
N GLY A 227 9.92 -9.80 2.85
CA GLY A 227 10.93 -10.81 3.10
C GLY A 227 11.61 -11.35 1.84
N PHE A 228 11.30 -10.78 0.69
CA PHE A 228 11.89 -11.08 -0.63
C PHE A 228 11.75 -9.87 -1.56
N ILE A 229 12.46 -9.88 -2.69
CA ILE A 229 12.32 -8.86 -3.74
C ILE A 229 11.19 -9.29 -4.68
N PRO A 230 10.07 -8.53 -4.75
CA PRO A 230 8.94 -8.86 -5.61
C PRO A 230 9.26 -8.67 -7.11
N GLU A 231 8.64 -9.47 -7.98
CA GLU A 231 8.77 -9.29 -9.45
C GLU A 231 8.13 -7.98 -9.94
N THR A 232 7.13 -7.47 -9.23
CA THR A 232 6.48 -6.19 -9.51
C THR A 232 7.31 -4.97 -9.07
N LEU A 233 8.46 -5.17 -8.42
CA LEU A 233 9.39 -4.11 -8.09
C LEU A 233 10.44 -3.93 -9.18
N ASP A 234 10.46 -2.75 -9.79
CA ASP A 234 11.59 -2.30 -10.58
C ASP A 234 12.68 -1.74 -9.65
N THR A 235 13.76 -2.49 -9.46
CA THR A 235 14.87 -2.10 -8.58
C THR A 235 15.69 -0.93 -9.12
N GLN A 236 15.46 -0.50 -10.36
CA GLN A 236 16.05 0.69 -10.95
C GLN A 236 15.14 1.93 -10.82
N ALA A 237 13.92 1.77 -10.30
CA ALA A 237 12.95 2.86 -10.20
C ALA A 237 13.27 3.87 -9.10
N TYR A 238 13.97 3.47 -8.05
CA TYR A 238 14.33 4.35 -6.93
C TYR A 238 15.81 4.71 -6.89
N ASP A 239 16.11 5.89 -6.36
CA ASP A 239 17.44 6.48 -6.31
C ASP A 239 18.12 6.27 -4.96
N GLY A 240 17.33 5.96 -3.92
CA GLY A 240 17.83 5.70 -2.58
C GLY A 240 16.88 4.86 -1.76
N ILE A 241 17.38 4.31 -0.66
CA ILE A 241 16.64 3.52 0.31
C ILE A 241 16.72 4.22 1.66
N VAL A 242 15.56 4.31 2.34
CA VAL A 242 15.48 4.76 3.73
C VAL A 242 15.00 3.60 4.59
N ARG A 243 15.83 3.20 5.54
CA ARG A 243 15.53 2.17 6.52
C ARG A 243 14.83 2.81 7.71
N VAL A 244 13.73 2.23 8.14
CA VAL A 244 12.93 2.71 9.27
C VAL A 244 12.69 1.56 10.23
N THR A 245 13.00 1.76 11.51
CA THR A 245 12.73 0.73 12.53
C THR A 245 11.24 0.70 12.87
N SER A 246 10.79 -0.43 13.38
CA SER A 246 9.41 -0.57 13.87
C SER A 246 9.06 0.47 14.92
N ASP A 247 9.97 0.75 15.85
CA ASP A 247 9.75 1.74 16.91
C ASP A 247 9.63 3.17 16.38
N GLN A 248 10.45 3.54 15.38
CA GLN A 248 10.37 4.85 14.72
C GLN A 248 9.00 5.03 14.02
N ALA A 249 8.52 3.99 13.33
CA ALA A 249 7.22 4.03 12.68
C ALA A 249 6.06 4.15 13.68
N LEU A 250 6.10 3.38 14.77
CA LEU A 250 5.07 3.40 15.82
C LEU A 250 5.03 4.75 16.54
N ASP A 251 6.18 5.29 16.93
CA ASP A 251 6.25 6.61 17.59
C ASP A 251 5.70 7.72 16.68
N LEU A 252 6.17 7.76 15.43
CA LEU A 252 5.72 8.79 14.50
C LEU A 252 4.22 8.66 14.19
N GLY A 253 3.69 7.44 14.06
CA GLY A 253 2.26 7.24 13.79
C GLY A 253 1.37 7.85 14.89
N ARG A 254 1.76 7.72 16.16
CA ARG A 254 1.08 8.37 17.30
C ARG A 254 1.17 9.90 17.20
N ARG A 255 2.34 10.41 16.85
CA ARG A 255 2.59 11.85 16.71
C ARG A 255 1.83 12.48 15.55
N VAL A 256 1.66 11.78 14.43
CA VAL A 256 0.83 12.26 13.30
C VAL A 256 -0.59 12.50 13.78
N GLY A 257 -1.20 11.56 14.50
CA GLY A 257 -2.54 11.73 15.06
C GLY A 257 -2.64 12.93 16.01
N GLY A 258 -1.73 13.01 16.97
CA GLY A 258 -1.77 14.05 18.00
C GLY A 258 -1.34 15.45 17.53
N GLN A 259 -0.52 15.57 16.50
CA GLN A 259 0.03 16.84 16.04
C GLN A 259 -0.56 17.33 14.73
N GLU A 260 -0.81 16.44 13.76
CA GLU A 260 -1.34 16.81 12.44
C GLU A 260 -2.86 16.59 12.30
N GLY A 261 -3.46 15.83 13.22
CA GLY A 261 -4.92 15.68 13.32
C GLY A 261 -5.51 14.60 12.40
N PHE A 262 -4.71 13.67 11.88
CA PHE A 262 -5.20 12.52 11.13
C PHE A 262 -4.47 11.24 11.50
N LEU A 263 -5.21 10.12 11.49
CA LEU A 263 -4.64 8.82 11.83
C LEU A 263 -4.04 8.14 10.61
N VAL A 264 -2.90 7.49 10.81
CA VAL A 264 -2.19 6.76 9.76
C VAL A 264 -1.87 5.34 10.21
N GLY A 265 -1.77 4.41 9.26
CA GLY A 265 -1.26 3.07 9.52
C GLY A 265 0.26 3.06 9.74
N ILE A 266 0.80 1.92 10.17
CA ILE A 266 2.22 1.80 10.54
C ILE A 266 3.13 2.05 9.33
N SER A 267 2.82 1.49 8.16
CA SER A 267 3.61 1.73 6.94
C SER A 267 3.48 3.16 6.42
N SER A 268 2.33 3.80 6.64
CA SER A 268 2.15 5.23 6.35
C SER A 268 3.07 6.08 7.22
N ALA A 269 3.14 5.76 8.51
CA ALA A 269 4.05 6.43 9.44
C ALA A 269 5.53 6.23 9.05
N ALA A 270 5.90 5.02 8.63
CA ALA A 270 7.25 4.75 8.13
C ALA A 270 7.59 5.60 6.89
N ALA A 271 6.68 5.73 5.94
CA ALA A 271 6.87 6.58 4.76
C ALA A 271 6.99 8.07 5.13
N ILE A 272 6.17 8.55 6.06
CA ILE A 272 6.26 9.93 6.57
C ILE A 272 7.56 10.15 7.33
N TYR A 273 8.00 9.20 8.16
CA TYR A 273 9.28 9.27 8.84
C TYR A 273 10.45 9.42 7.85
N ALA A 274 10.47 8.56 6.84
CA ALA A 274 11.47 8.62 5.78
C ALA A 274 11.45 9.96 5.02
N ALA A 275 10.26 10.48 4.71
CA ALA A 275 10.10 11.78 4.06
C ALA A 275 10.63 12.93 4.93
N LEU A 276 10.42 12.89 6.23
CA LEU A 276 11.00 13.89 7.16
C LEU A 276 12.53 13.84 7.19
N GLU A 277 13.13 12.63 7.16
CA GLU A 277 14.58 12.48 7.09
C GLU A 277 15.16 12.99 5.76
N VAL A 278 14.49 12.73 4.64
CA VAL A 278 14.87 13.27 3.33
C VAL A 278 14.68 14.78 3.29
N ALA A 279 13.62 15.31 3.91
CA ALA A 279 13.34 16.74 3.97
C ALA A 279 14.45 17.53 4.65
N LYS A 280 15.03 17.00 5.74
CA LYS A 280 16.19 17.60 6.41
C LYS A 280 17.40 17.72 5.49
N LYS A 281 17.61 16.73 4.61
CA LYS A 281 18.73 16.70 3.66
C LYS A 281 18.52 17.65 2.48
N LEU A 282 17.29 17.77 1.98
CA LEU A 282 16.98 18.61 0.82
C LEU A 282 16.88 20.11 1.18
N GLY A 283 16.45 20.43 2.39
CA GLY A 283 16.38 21.80 2.88
C GLY A 283 15.23 22.64 2.32
N THR A 284 15.20 23.89 2.72
CA THR A 284 14.14 24.87 2.42
C THR A 284 13.93 25.05 0.92
N GLY A 285 12.67 25.25 0.53
CA GLY A 285 12.27 25.52 -0.87
C GLY A 285 12.06 24.27 -1.72
N LYS A 286 12.32 23.08 -1.17
CA LYS A 286 12.07 21.79 -1.81
C LYS A 286 10.74 21.20 -1.36
N LYS A 287 10.17 20.30 -2.18
CA LYS A 287 8.89 19.65 -1.92
C LYS A 287 9.04 18.13 -2.02
N ILE A 288 8.54 17.43 -1.02
CA ILE A 288 8.59 15.98 -0.92
C ILE A 288 7.16 15.47 -0.71
N LEU A 289 6.83 14.37 -1.39
CA LEU A 289 5.59 13.66 -1.20
C LEU A 289 5.84 12.27 -0.63
N ALA A 290 5.22 11.96 0.51
CA ALA A 290 5.09 10.60 1.02
C ALA A 290 3.72 10.03 0.63
N LEU A 291 3.66 8.74 0.29
CA LEU A 291 2.39 8.06 0.12
C LEU A 291 2.03 7.33 1.42
N ALA A 292 0.85 7.64 1.95
CA ALA A 292 0.27 6.98 3.11
C ALA A 292 -0.74 5.91 2.65
N PRO A 293 -0.37 4.60 2.71
CA PRO A 293 -1.19 3.52 2.14
C PRO A 293 -2.57 3.35 2.76
N ASP A 294 -2.73 3.60 4.05
CA ASP A 294 -3.99 3.42 4.78
C ASP A 294 -4.09 4.31 6.02
N ASN A 295 -5.16 4.18 6.79
CA ASN A 295 -5.37 4.92 8.04
C ASN A 295 -5.06 4.08 9.29
N GLY A 296 -5.12 4.75 10.47
CA GLY A 296 -4.83 4.13 11.76
C GLY A 296 -5.93 3.25 12.31
N GLU A 297 -7.17 3.35 11.87
CA GLU A 297 -8.31 2.60 12.44
C GLU A 297 -8.15 1.08 12.31
N ARG A 298 -7.43 0.61 11.29
CA ARG A 298 -7.08 -0.82 11.10
C ARG A 298 -6.05 -1.35 12.07
N TYR A 299 -5.48 -0.50 12.91
CA TYR A 299 -4.35 -0.80 13.79
C TYR A 299 -4.65 -0.53 15.27
N LEU A 300 -5.93 -0.32 15.62
CA LEU A 300 -6.35 -0.01 17.01
C LEU A 300 -6.02 -1.12 17.99
N SER A 301 -5.99 -2.38 17.55
CA SER A 301 -5.60 -3.53 18.38
C SER A 301 -4.09 -3.86 18.32
N THR A 302 -3.28 -3.01 17.71
CA THR A 302 -1.83 -3.21 17.57
C THR A 302 -1.04 -2.29 18.51
N ASP A 303 0.27 -2.48 18.55
CA ASP A 303 1.18 -1.65 19.33
C ASP A 303 1.17 -0.15 18.92
N LEU A 304 0.59 0.18 17.75
CA LEU A 304 0.51 1.58 17.30
C LEU A 304 -0.30 2.45 18.25
N TYR A 305 -1.42 1.93 18.77
CA TYR A 305 -2.33 2.67 19.63
C TYR A 305 -2.57 1.94 20.96
N ASN A 306 -1.53 1.30 21.48
CA ASN A 306 -1.60 0.66 22.80
C ASN A 306 -1.57 1.72 23.91
N PHE A 307 -2.73 2.32 24.17
CA PHE A 307 -2.93 3.24 25.30
C PHE A 307 -3.55 2.49 26.47
N GLU A 308 -3.10 2.79 27.68
CA GLU A 308 -3.80 2.36 28.91
C GLU A 308 -5.14 3.13 28.98
N ILE A 309 -6.24 2.38 29.09
CA ILE A 309 -7.60 2.91 29.19
C ILE A 309 -8.03 2.83 30.65
#